data_d8169e0a48b1be20b0a61e47f0383ef4
#
_entry.id   d8169e0a48b1be20b0a61e47f0383ef4
#
_cell.length_a   1.000
_cell.length_b   1.000
_cell.length_c   1.000
_cell.angle_alpha   90.00
_cell.angle_beta   90.00
_cell.angle_gamma   90.00
#
_symmetry.space_group_name_H-M   'P 1'
#
loop_
_entity.id
_entity.type
_entity.pdbx_description
1 polymer ?
#
loop_
_entity_poly.entity_id
_entity_poly.type
_entity_poly.pdbx_seq_one_letter_code
_entity_poly.pdbx_strand_id
1 'polypeptide(L)'
;MPSPHLRPSPPSLPGKGLSRRGLLLAGAAAGAAAGAALGSAAVPAWAAARPHPFGRHGSPADRRTPRTLYVDPHGRGDFTRVQAAVDAAAGGGWTLVLAPGAYWETVSVDTARTDMTWIGATGDARDVVIVHDNAAGTPRPDGGTYGTSGSATTTVQADGFTAHRITFANDWLRADHPGVTGTQAVAVKAQGDRSAFWHCRFLGHQDTLYADTRSLTAFARQYYAHCHVEGDVDFVFGRATAVFEHCHFRALDRTDLAAPPYGFVFAPSTAVANPRGYLVTHGRVTSRAPDGGYKLARPWVPSSDTTARPMLTVRDTWLGAGVDTVAPYVDMSDMHPWQDQRFAEYRNSGPGARITVPANRPQLARFEARAATREAHLGDWTPWRGR
;
A
#
# COMPACT_ATOMS: atom_id res chain seq x y z
N MET A 1 0.96 -65.64 -15.13
CA MET A 1 -0.10 -64.62 -14.87
C MET A 1 0.56 -63.28 -14.92
N PRO A 2 0.23 -62.39 -15.91
CA PRO A 2 0.81 -61.06 -16.00
C PRO A 2 -0.01 -60.06 -15.19
N SER A 3 0.70 -59.14 -14.52
CA SER A 3 0.15 -58.04 -13.72
C SER A 3 -0.49 -56.96 -14.61
N PRO A 4 -1.52 -56.24 -14.13
CA PRO A 4 -2.21 -55.25 -14.93
C PRO A 4 -1.41 -53.93 -15.00
N HIS A 5 -1.26 -53.40 -16.21
CA HIS A 5 -0.67 -52.11 -16.51
C HIS A 5 -1.53 -50.95 -15.96
N LEU A 6 -0.97 -50.16 -15.08
CA LEU A 6 -1.51 -48.87 -14.67
C LEU A 6 -1.32 -47.87 -15.83
N ARG A 7 -2.42 -47.26 -16.29
CA ARG A 7 -2.39 -46.14 -17.24
C ARG A 7 -1.91 -44.87 -16.53
N PRO A 8 -1.05 -44.06 -17.17
CA PRO A 8 -0.69 -42.76 -16.60
C PRO A 8 -1.89 -41.80 -16.70
N SER A 9 -2.11 -41.06 -15.61
CA SER A 9 -3.08 -39.97 -15.58
C SER A 9 -2.64 -38.81 -16.50
N PRO A 10 -3.56 -38.07 -17.11
CA PRO A 10 -3.22 -36.94 -17.96
C PRO A 10 -2.64 -35.82 -17.12
N PRO A 11 -1.70 -34.99 -17.67
CA PRO A 11 -1.13 -33.84 -16.95
C PRO A 11 -2.23 -32.82 -16.70
N SER A 12 -2.31 -32.38 -15.44
CA SER A 12 -3.10 -31.22 -15.03
C SER A 12 -2.55 -29.96 -15.70
N LEU A 13 -3.38 -29.29 -16.48
CA LEU A 13 -3.07 -27.97 -17.04
C LEU A 13 -2.80 -26.97 -15.91
N PRO A 14 -1.78 -26.11 -16.02
CA PRO A 14 -1.57 -25.05 -15.04
C PRO A 14 -2.77 -24.09 -15.07
N GLY A 15 -3.43 -23.96 -13.94
CA GLY A 15 -4.49 -22.96 -13.76
C GLY A 15 -3.90 -21.57 -14.00
N LYS A 16 -4.37 -20.89 -15.04
CA LYS A 16 -4.06 -19.47 -15.27
C LYS A 16 -4.53 -18.69 -14.04
N GLY A 17 -3.60 -18.19 -13.23
CA GLY A 17 -3.92 -17.24 -12.17
C GLY A 17 -4.60 -16.03 -12.80
N LEU A 18 -5.82 -15.73 -12.35
CA LEU A 18 -6.53 -14.53 -12.78
C LEU A 18 -5.73 -13.31 -12.26
N SER A 19 -5.31 -12.42 -13.17
CA SER A 19 -4.74 -11.13 -12.77
C SER A 19 -5.77 -10.36 -11.93
N ARG A 20 -5.33 -9.47 -11.05
CA ARG A 20 -6.23 -8.61 -10.26
C ARG A 20 -7.15 -7.78 -11.16
N ARG A 21 -6.69 -7.44 -12.35
CA ARG A 21 -7.48 -6.81 -13.41
C ARG A 21 -8.75 -7.61 -13.73
N GLY A 22 -8.65 -8.94 -13.84
CA GLY A 22 -9.81 -9.81 -14.01
C GLY A 22 -10.77 -9.80 -12.82
N LEU A 23 -10.23 -9.70 -11.59
CA LEU A 23 -11.06 -9.63 -10.37
C LEU A 23 -11.73 -8.26 -10.18
N LEU A 24 -11.03 -7.16 -10.50
CA LEU A 24 -11.60 -5.80 -10.42
C LEU A 24 -12.64 -5.57 -11.49
N LEU A 25 -12.42 -6.07 -12.72
CA LEU A 25 -13.39 -5.98 -13.81
C LEU A 25 -14.58 -6.93 -13.61
N ALA A 26 -14.39 -8.12 -13.04
CA ALA A 26 -15.48 -9.05 -12.71
C ALA A 26 -16.42 -8.48 -11.62
N GLY A 27 -15.88 -7.74 -10.65
CA GLY A 27 -16.67 -7.03 -9.64
C GLY A 27 -17.53 -5.91 -10.24
N ALA A 28 -17.01 -5.19 -11.27
CA ALA A 28 -17.75 -4.16 -11.98
C ALA A 28 -18.78 -4.74 -12.97
N ALA A 29 -18.50 -5.91 -13.56
CA ALA A 29 -19.40 -6.55 -14.53
C ALA A 29 -20.59 -7.26 -13.85
N ALA A 30 -20.44 -7.77 -12.63
CA ALA A 30 -21.52 -8.38 -11.88
C ALA A 30 -22.63 -7.39 -11.48
N GLY A 31 -22.33 -6.09 -11.48
CA GLY A 31 -23.33 -5.03 -11.26
C GLY A 31 -24.16 -4.66 -12.50
N ALA A 32 -23.71 -5.02 -13.71
CA ALA A 32 -24.36 -4.61 -14.97
C ALA A 32 -25.17 -5.72 -15.64
N ALA A 33 -25.03 -6.99 -15.24
CA ALA A 33 -25.69 -8.14 -15.89
C ALA A 33 -27.06 -8.53 -15.31
N ALA A 34 -27.59 -7.81 -14.30
CA ALA A 34 -28.87 -8.09 -13.66
C ALA A 34 -30.08 -7.35 -14.28
N GLY A 35 -29.97 -6.91 -15.53
CA GLY A 35 -30.96 -6.07 -16.18
C GLY A 35 -31.73 -6.69 -17.35
N ALA A 36 -31.79 -7.99 -17.53
CA ALA A 36 -32.60 -8.61 -18.60
C ALA A 36 -33.15 -9.97 -18.19
N ALA A 37 -34.18 -10.00 -17.34
CA ALA A 37 -35.14 -11.12 -17.24
C ALA A 37 -36.44 -10.56 -16.65
N LEU A 38 -37.48 -10.51 -17.44
CA LEU A 38 -38.83 -10.16 -17.04
C LEU A 38 -39.39 -11.25 -16.10
N GLY A 39 -39.42 -10.95 -14.82
CA GLY A 39 -40.08 -11.70 -13.79
C GLY A 39 -40.14 -10.84 -12.54
N SER A 40 -41.34 -10.44 -12.08
CA SER A 40 -41.59 -9.62 -10.90
C SER A 40 -41.13 -10.31 -9.62
N ALA A 41 -39.82 -10.22 -9.35
CA ALA A 41 -39.24 -10.55 -8.06
C ALA A 41 -39.12 -9.26 -7.28
N ALA A 42 -39.72 -9.23 -6.08
CA ALA A 42 -39.64 -8.12 -5.13
C ALA A 42 -38.16 -7.78 -4.86
N VAL A 43 -37.77 -6.56 -5.16
CA VAL A 43 -36.45 -6.00 -4.85
C VAL A 43 -36.30 -6.02 -3.34
N PRO A 44 -35.28 -6.70 -2.77
CA PRO A 44 -35.09 -6.75 -1.34
C PRO A 44 -34.93 -5.33 -0.77
N ALA A 45 -35.53 -5.06 0.38
CA ALA A 45 -35.62 -3.74 0.99
C ALA A 45 -34.27 -3.03 1.26
N TRP A 46 -33.14 -3.75 1.20
CA TRP A 46 -31.81 -3.15 1.29
C TRP A 46 -31.32 -2.54 -0.03
N ALA A 47 -31.94 -2.90 -1.18
CA ALA A 47 -31.66 -2.35 -2.51
C ALA A 47 -32.50 -1.11 -2.83
N ALA A 48 -33.54 -0.85 -2.03
CA ALA A 48 -34.35 0.36 -2.11
C ALA A 48 -33.81 1.39 -1.12
N ALA A 49 -33.34 2.53 -1.66
CA ALA A 49 -33.06 3.77 -0.95
C ALA A 49 -31.89 3.75 0.06
N ARG A 50 -30.66 3.52 -0.41
CA ARG A 50 -29.59 4.38 0.10
C ARG A 50 -29.66 5.67 -0.73
N PRO A 51 -29.79 6.87 -0.11
CA PRO A 51 -29.64 8.11 -0.85
C PRO A 51 -28.26 8.04 -1.52
N HIS A 52 -28.22 8.17 -2.84
CA HIS A 52 -26.96 8.30 -3.58
C HIS A 52 -26.23 9.49 -2.98
N PRO A 53 -24.95 9.36 -2.59
CA PRO A 53 -24.15 10.50 -2.11
C PRO A 53 -24.09 11.64 -3.13
N PHE A 54 -24.45 11.35 -4.37
CA PHE A 54 -24.59 12.27 -5.50
C PHE A 54 -26.08 12.38 -5.89
N GLY A 55 -26.95 12.88 -5.01
CA GLY A 55 -28.31 13.30 -5.39
C GLY A 55 -28.23 14.28 -6.56
N ARG A 56 -29.28 14.34 -7.42
CA ARG A 56 -29.34 15.34 -8.52
C ARG A 56 -28.96 16.68 -7.93
N HIS A 57 -27.79 17.17 -8.34
CA HIS A 57 -27.24 18.40 -7.81
C HIS A 57 -28.13 19.58 -8.28
N GLY A 58 -28.67 20.32 -7.31
CA GLY A 58 -29.10 21.67 -7.53
C GLY A 58 -27.98 22.51 -8.14
N SER A 59 -28.32 23.65 -8.72
CA SER A 59 -27.40 24.59 -9.31
C SER A 59 -26.12 24.76 -8.48
N PRO A 60 -24.93 24.99 -9.08
CA PRO A 60 -23.68 25.23 -8.37
C PRO A 60 -23.73 26.25 -7.24
N ALA A 61 -24.76 27.13 -7.24
CA ALA A 61 -24.99 28.12 -6.17
C ALA A 61 -25.46 27.54 -4.83
N ASP A 62 -25.93 26.29 -4.77
CA ASP A 62 -26.47 25.67 -3.54
C ASP A 62 -25.44 24.84 -2.74
N ARG A 63 -24.19 24.76 -3.21
CA ARG A 63 -23.11 24.02 -2.55
C ARG A 63 -22.48 24.86 -1.46
N ARG A 64 -22.97 24.72 -0.22
CA ARG A 64 -22.46 25.43 0.96
C ARG A 64 -21.17 24.84 1.56
N THR A 65 -20.52 23.85 0.97
CA THR A 65 -19.20 23.38 1.39
C THR A 65 -18.12 23.97 0.48
N PRO A 66 -17.42 25.00 0.92
CA PRO A 66 -16.36 25.60 0.13
C PRO A 66 -15.26 24.54 -0.12
N ARG A 67 -14.75 24.46 -1.35
CA ARG A 67 -13.62 23.61 -1.77
C ARG A 67 -13.89 22.09 -1.72
N THR A 68 -15.07 21.63 -2.12
CA THR A 68 -15.35 20.21 -2.33
C THR A 68 -15.65 19.92 -3.79
N LEU A 69 -14.99 18.91 -4.37
CA LEU A 69 -15.22 18.37 -5.70
C LEU A 69 -15.67 16.92 -5.61
N TYR A 70 -16.59 16.53 -6.47
CA TYR A 70 -17.12 15.18 -6.56
C TYR A 70 -16.62 14.49 -7.82
N VAL A 71 -16.02 13.31 -7.67
CA VAL A 71 -15.49 12.51 -8.78
C VAL A 71 -16.31 11.24 -8.92
N ASP A 72 -16.89 10.99 -10.09
CA ASP A 72 -17.67 9.78 -10.36
C ASP A 72 -17.32 9.26 -11.76
N PRO A 73 -16.76 8.04 -11.89
CA PRO A 73 -16.34 7.50 -13.19
C PRO A 73 -17.54 7.31 -14.16
N HIS A 74 -18.78 7.35 -13.65
CA HIS A 74 -20.01 7.26 -14.44
C HIS A 74 -20.63 8.62 -14.80
N GLY A 75 -19.91 9.73 -14.59
CA GLY A 75 -20.31 11.07 -15.02
C GLY A 75 -21.39 11.76 -14.16
N ARG A 76 -21.61 11.32 -12.92
CA ARG A 76 -22.59 11.93 -12.01
C ARG A 76 -21.95 12.95 -11.05
N GLY A 77 -20.62 13.12 -11.10
CA GLY A 77 -19.85 14.09 -10.33
C GLY A 77 -19.47 15.33 -11.15
N ASP A 78 -18.59 16.16 -10.59
CA ASP A 78 -17.98 17.29 -11.26
C ASP A 78 -16.95 16.82 -12.30
N PHE A 79 -16.30 15.70 -12.03
CA PHE A 79 -15.26 15.08 -12.85
C PHE A 79 -15.47 13.56 -12.93
N THR A 80 -15.02 12.97 -14.04
CA THR A 80 -14.99 11.52 -14.22
C THR A 80 -13.63 10.90 -13.87
N ARG A 81 -12.59 11.73 -13.74
CA ARG A 81 -11.21 11.33 -13.46
C ARG A 81 -10.68 12.07 -12.24
N VAL A 82 -9.91 11.35 -11.41
CA VAL A 82 -9.32 11.90 -10.18
C VAL A 82 -8.27 12.96 -10.52
N GLN A 83 -7.41 12.73 -11.53
CA GLN A 83 -6.40 13.72 -11.92
C GLN A 83 -7.04 15.03 -12.37
N ALA A 84 -8.13 14.98 -13.14
CA ALA A 84 -8.82 16.18 -13.58
C ALA A 84 -9.38 17.01 -12.41
N ALA A 85 -9.89 16.35 -11.37
CA ALA A 85 -10.33 17.02 -10.15
C ALA A 85 -9.16 17.61 -9.35
N VAL A 86 -8.03 16.90 -9.27
CA VAL A 86 -6.79 17.41 -8.66
C VAL A 86 -6.30 18.66 -9.40
N ASP A 87 -6.30 18.64 -10.73
CA ASP A 87 -5.85 19.78 -11.55
C ASP A 87 -6.75 21.01 -11.36
N ALA A 88 -8.05 20.81 -11.23
CA ALA A 88 -9.02 21.87 -10.96
C ALA A 88 -8.95 22.44 -9.53
N ALA A 89 -8.41 21.67 -8.58
CA ALA A 89 -8.28 22.05 -7.17
C ALA A 89 -7.04 22.93 -6.95
N ALA A 90 -7.11 24.18 -7.38
CA ALA A 90 -6.01 25.13 -7.25
C ALA A 90 -5.77 25.55 -5.80
N GLY A 91 -4.51 25.45 -5.34
CA GLY A 91 -4.09 25.77 -3.98
C GLY A 91 -4.49 24.69 -2.95
N GLY A 92 -4.50 25.05 -1.69
CA GLY A 92 -4.69 24.10 -0.58
C GLY A 92 -6.12 23.98 -0.06
N GLY A 93 -6.34 22.97 0.81
CA GLY A 93 -7.59 22.81 1.58
C GLY A 93 -8.79 22.28 0.79
N TRP A 94 -8.57 21.56 -0.31
CA TRP A 94 -9.64 20.93 -1.10
C TRP A 94 -9.99 19.53 -0.59
N THR A 95 -11.28 19.22 -0.68
CA THR A 95 -11.79 17.86 -0.46
C THR A 95 -12.27 17.25 -1.77
N LEU A 96 -11.79 16.07 -2.11
CA LEU A 96 -12.28 15.26 -3.21
C LEU A 96 -13.10 14.09 -2.63
N VAL A 97 -14.35 13.98 -3.02
CA VAL A 97 -15.23 12.84 -2.67
C VAL A 97 -15.33 11.94 -3.89
N LEU A 98 -14.83 10.71 -3.75
CA LEU A 98 -14.75 9.75 -4.84
C LEU A 98 -15.90 8.73 -4.75
N ALA A 99 -16.71 8.65 -5.79
CA ALA A 99 -17.77 7.66 -5.91
C ALA A 99 -17.21 6.25 -6.09
N PRO A 100 -18.02 5.21 -5.78
CA PRO A 100 -17.66 3.83 -6.07
C PRO A 100 -17.32 3.61 -7.54
N GLY A 101 -16.22 2.90 -7.78
CA GLY A 101 -15.73 2.55 -9.11
C GLY A 101 -14.22 2.39 -9.18
N ALA A 102 -13.75 1.95 -10.33
CA ALA A 102 -12.33 1.85 -10.65
C ALA A 102 -11.91 3.04 -11.51
N TYR A 103 -10.92 3.78 -11.04
CA TYR A 103 -10.28 4.90 -11.71
C TYR A 103 -8.95 4.41 -12.28
N TRP A 104 -8.97 4.09 -13.59
CA TRP A 104 -7.79 3.59 -14.28
C TRP A 104 -6.94 4.75 -14.80
N GLU A 105 -6.09 5.25 -13.94
CA GLU A 105 -5.24 6.41 -14.22
C GLU A 105 -4.05 6.52 -13.26
N THR A 106 -3.00 7.22 -13.67
CA THR A 106 -1.99 7.73 -12.75
C THR A 106 -2.42 9.08 -12.21
N VAL A 107 -2.16 9.34 -10.91
CA VAL A 107 -2.55 10.59 -10.26
C VAL A 107 -1.35 11.21 -9.54
N SER A 108 -1.13 12.50 -9.75
CA SER A 108 -0.08 13.28 -9.10
C SER A 108 -0.67 14.49 -8.37
N VAL A 109 -0.39 14.56 -7.05
CA VAL A 109 -0.72 15.71 -6.20
C VAL A 109 0.58 16.46 -5.92
N ASP A 110 0.80 17.56 -6.61
CA ASP A 110 2.03 18.35 -6.49
C ASP A 110 2.08 19.17 -5.17
N THR A 111 3.20 19.83 -4.92
CA THR A 111 3.46 20.59 -3.70
C THR A 111 2.57 21.81 -3.49
N ALA A 112 1.91 22.32 -4.53
CA ALA A 112 1.02 23.48 -4.43
C ALA A 112 -0.36 23.13 -3.84
N ARG A 113 -0.73 21.85 -3.80
CA ARG A 113 -2.05 21.35 -3.36
C ARG A 113 -2.03 20.88 -1.91
N THR A 114 -1.57 21.75 -1.00
CA THR A 114 -1.47 21.43 0.43
C THR A 114 -2.83 21.15 1.08
N ASP A 115 -2.83 20.37 2.17
CA ASP A 115 -4.01 20.09 2.99
C ASP A 115 -5.20 19.52 2.18
N MET A 116 -4.90 18.75 1.12
CA MET A 116 -5.91 18.09 0.31
C MET A 116 -6.43 16.83 1.00
N THR A 117 -7.76 16.67 1.02
CA THR A 117 -8.41 15.50 1.61
C THR A 117 -9.16 14.70 0.54
N TRP A 118 -8.90 13.39 0.45
CA TRP A 118 -9.64 12.47 -0.41
C TRP A 118 -10.48 11.52 0.43
N ILE A 119 -11.75 11.34 0.05
CA ILE A 119 -12.71 10.51 0.80
C ILE A 119 -13.41 9.55 -0.17
N GLY A 120 -13.25 8.25 0.03
CA GLY A 120 -14.13 7.26 -0.58
C GLY A 120 -15.56 7.44 -0.04
N ALA A 121 -16.53 7.62 -0.95
CA ALA A 121 -17.91 8.01 -0.61
C ALA A 121 -18.68 6.94 0.17
N THR A 122 -18.14 5.69 0.25
CA THR A 122 -18.72 4.59 1.02
C THR A 122 -17.94 4.33 2.31
N GLY A 123 -18.44 3.43 3.14
CA GLY A 123 -17.74 2.94 4.34
C GLY A 123 -16.61 1.96 4.05
N ASP A 124 -16.50 1.45 2.82
CA ASP A 124 -15.58 0.38 2.42
C ASP A 124 -14.56 0.87 1.39
N ALA A 125 -13.27 0.76 1.71
CA ALA A 125 -12.19 1.13 0.79
C ALA A 125 -12.16 0.30 -0.51
N ARG A 126 -12.81 -0.87 -0.54
CA ARG A 126 -12.88 -1.72 -1.73
C ARG A 126 -13.76 -1.16 -2.83
N ASP A 127 -14.65 -0.24 -2.49
CA ASP A 127 -15.60 0.34 -3.44
C ASP A 127 -14.97 1.42 -4.32
N VAL A 128 -13.88 2.04 -3.86
CA VAL A 128 -13.18 3.12 -4.58
C VAL A 128 -11.74 2.70 -4.85
N VAL A 129 -11.40 2.45 -6.11
CA VAL A 129 -10.10 1.90 -6.49
C VAL A 129 -9.42 2.81 -7.51
N ILE A 130 -8.27 3.38 -7.13
CA ILE A 130 -7.37 4.07 -8.07
C ILE A 130 -6.29 3.06 -8.46
N VAL A 131 -6.18 2.77 -9.77
CA VAL A 131 -5.33 1.68 -10.26
C VAL A 131 -4.64 2.04 -11.56
N HIS A 132 -3.40 1.59 -11.71
CA HIS A 132 -2.63 1.55 -12.95
C HIS A 132 -1.65 0.38 -12.93
N ASP A 133 -0.95 0.12 -14.03
CA ASP A 133 -0.06 -1.03 -14.21
C ASP A 133 1.35 -0.69 -14.71
N ASN A 134 1.92 0.43 -14.29
CA ASN A 134 3.31 0.76 -14.61
C ASN A 134 4.29 0.03 -13.66
N ALA A 135 5.37 -0.53 -14.23
CA ALA A 135 6.53 -0.98 -13.47
C ALA A 135 7.76 -0.11 -13.78
N ALA A 136 8.81 -0.29 -12.99
CA ALA A 136 10.07 0.42 -13.22
C ALA A 136 10.65 0.15 -14.62
N GLY A 137 10.52 -1.08 -15.11
CA GLY A 137 10.96 -1.48 -16.44
C GLY A 137 9.97 -1.18 -17.57
N THR A 138 8.79 -0.66 -17.29
CA THR A 138 7.80 -0.29 -18.33
C THR A 138 8.36 0.85 -19.19
N PRO A 139 8.36 0.70 -20.54
CA PRO A 139 8.79 1.77 -21.44
C PRO A 139 7.91 3.02 -21.33
N ARG A 140 8.53 4.18 -21.39
CA ARG A 140 7.85 5.48 -21.41
C ARG A 140 7.60 5.93 -22.87
N PRO A 141 6.51 6.66 -23.13
CA PRO A 141 6.22 7.20 -24.47
C PRO A 141 7.31 8.14 -25.00
N ASP A 142 8.03 8.83 -24.09
CA ASP A 142 9.12 9.78 -24.41
C ASP A 142 10.54 9.12 -24.41
N GLY A 143 10.58 7.82 -24.30
CA GLY A 143 11.80 7.02 -24.26
C GLY A 143 12.27 6.66 -22.86
N GLY A 144 13.14 5.64 -22.77
CA GLY A 144 13.60 5.08 -21.50
C GLY A 144 12.50 4.30 -20.78
N THR A 145 12.63 4.18 -19.45
CA THR A 145 11.68 3.47 -18.58
C THR A 145 11.22 4.36 -17.43
N TYR A 146 10.13 3.98 -16.76
CA TYR A 146 9.59 4.76 -15.64
C TYR A 146 10.53 4.80 -14.43
N GLY A 147 11.34 3.76 -14.20
CA GLY A 147 12.04 3.58 -12.93
C GLY A 147 11.07 3.38 -11.76
N THR A 148 11.58 2.97 -10.60
CA THR A 148 10.75 2.72 -9.41
C THR A 148 9.87 3.93 -9.07
N SER A 149 10.47 5.10 -9.01
CA SER A 149 9.77 6.35 -8.62
C SER A 149 8.67 6.77 -9.60
N GLY A 150 8.88 6.55 -10.89
CA GLY A 150 7.93 6.89 -11.95
C GLY A 150 6.83 5.86 -12.16
N SER A 151 6.98 4.65 -11.62
CA SER A 151 5.97 3.58 -11.74
C SER A 151 4.73 3.83 -10.88
N ALA A 152 4.76 4.82 -9.98
CA ALA A 152 3.70 5.03 -9.00
C ALA A 152 2.34 5.34 -9.66
N THR A 153 1.32 4.57 -9.27
CA THR A 153 -0.08 4.86 -9.63
C THR A 153 -0.51 6.20 -9.05
N THR A 154 -0.21 6.45 -7.77
CA THR A 154 -0.51 7.72 -7.11
C THR A 154 0.76 8.29 -6.47
N THR A 155 1.09 9.53 -6.83
CA THR A 155 2.19 10.30 -6.22
C THR A 155 1.63 11.46 -5.42
N VAL A 156 2.03 11.60 -4.15
CA VAL A 156 1.62 12.68 -3.25
C VAL A 156 2.86 13.43 -2.78
N GLN A 157 3.06 14.64 -3.30
CA GLN A 157 4.14 15.54 -2.89
C GLN A 157 3.67 16.66 -1.96
N ALA A 158 2.35 16.90 -1.92
CA ALA A 158 1.73 17.94 -1.10
C ALA A 158 1.84 17.63 0.39
N ASP A 159 2.11 18.65 1.18
CA ASP A 159 2.05 18.59 2.64
C ASP A 159 0.58 18.59 3.13
N GLY A 160 0.31 17.94 4.26
CA GLY A 160 -1.02 17.90 4.87
C GLY A 160 -2.04 17.00 4.16
N PHE A 161 -1.61 16.15 3.22
CA PHE A 161 -2.50 15.26 2.48
C PHE A 161 -3.20 14.25 3.40
N THR A 162 -4.49 14.04 3.17
CA THR A 162 -5.25 13.03 3.92
C THR A 162 -6.11 12.18 2.96
N ALA A 163 -6.10 10.86 3.14
CA ALA A 163 -6.97 9.94 2.41
C ALA A 163 -7.77 9.04 3.35
N HIS A 164 -9.04 8.81 3.02
CA HIS A 164 -9.94 7.96 3.77
C HIS A 164 -10.62 6.94 2.88
N ARG A 165 -10.55 5.65 3.26
CA ARG A 165 -11.35 4.57 2.65
C ARG A 165 -11.24 4.50 1.12
N ILE A 166 -10.00 4.49 0.64
CA ILE A 166 -9.66 4.36 -0.77
C ILE A 166 -8.68 3.19 -0.93
N THR A 167 -8.85 2.41 -1.99
CA THR A 167 -7.85 1.46 -2.46
C THR A 167 -6.98 2.12 -3.50
N PHE A 168 -5.68 2.10 -3.26
CA PHE A 168 -4.64 2.44 -4.22
C PHE A 168 -3.99 1.14 -4.68
N ALA A 169 -3.89 0.91 -5.98
CA ALA A 169 -3.36 -0.33 -6.52
C ALA A 169 -2.39 -0.09 -7.68
N ASN A 170 -1.37 -0.92 -7.75
CA ASN A 170 -0.61 -1.13 -8.96
C ASN A 170 -0.82 -2.58 -9.39
N ASP A 171 -1.42 -2.78 -10.57
CA ASP A 171 -1.88 -4.09 -11.05
C ASP A 171 -0.83 -4.81 -11.91
N TRP A 172 0.39 -4.26 -12.03
CA TRP A 172 1.46 -4.88 -12.79
C TRP A 172 1.87 -6.21 -12.17
N LEU A 173 1.86 -7.27 -12.97
CA LEU A 173 2.18 -8.63 -12.52
C LEU A 173 3.35 -9.21 -13.34
N ARG A 174 4.40 -9.69 -12.65
CA ARG A 174 5.59 -10.32 -13.29
C ARG A 174 5.23 -11.42 -14.28
N ALA A 175 4.25 -12.24 -13.94
CA ALA A 175 3.86 -13.38 -14.77
C ALA A 175 3.31 -12.98 -16.15
N ASP A 176 2.75 -11.76 -16.24
CA ASP A 176 2.19 -11.23 -17.49
C ASP A 176 3.28 -10.58 -18.37
N HIS A 177 4.49 -10.35 -17.82
CA HIS A 177 5.58 -9.67 -18.48
C HIS A 177 6.91 -10.45 -18.39
N PRO A 178 6.99 -11.66 -18.95
CA PRO A 178 8.19 -12.48 -18.90
C PRO A 178 9.37 -11.76 -19.57
N GLY A 179 10.51 -11.74 -18.90
CA GLY A 179 11.75 -11.10 -19.40
C GLY A 179 11.87 -9.60 -19.14
N VAL A 180 10.86 -8.95 -18.59
CA VAL A 180 10.98 -7.55 -18.15
C VAL A 180 11.80 -7.50 -16.84
N THR A 181 12.92 -6.74 -16.87
CA THR A 181 13.67 -6.35 -15.69
C THR A 181 13.13 -5.02 -15.13
N GLY A 182 13.32 -4.75 -13.83
CA GLY A 182 12.72 -3.56 -13.21
C GLY A 182 11.27 -3.82 -12.85
N THR A 183 11.06 -4.79 -11.94
CA THR A 183 9.73 -5.31 -11.54
C THR A 183 9.08 -4.52 -10.37
N GLN A 184 9.70 -3.43 -9.93
CA GLN A 184 9.15 -2.52 -8.94
C GLN A 184 7.91 -1.83 -9.50
N ALA A 185 6.79 -1.86 -8.77
CA ALA A 185 5.50 -1.37 -9.26
C ALA A 185 4.72 -0.71 -8.10
N VAL A 186 4.90 0.60 -7.96
CA VAL A 186 4.44 1.37 -6.80
C VAL A 186 2.95 1.68 -6.90
N ALA A 187 2.17 1.35 -5.87
CA ALA A 187 0.78 1.78 -5.78
C ALA A 187 0.67 3.23 -5.28
N VAL A 188 1.41 3.58 -4.21
CA VAL A 188 1.48 4.96 -3.71
C VAL A 188 2.91 5.33 -3.39
N LYS A 189 3.33 6.50 -3.86
CA LYS A 189 4.52 7.22 -3.44
C LYS A 189 4.11 8.46 -2.66
N ALA A 190 4.26 8.44 -1.34
CA ALA A 190 3.96 9.55 -0.45
C ALA A 190 5.25 10.25 -0.03
N GLN A 191 5.37 11.57 -0.31
CA GLN A 191 6.57 12.37 -0.07
C GLN A 191 6.30 13.65 0.75
N GLY A 192 5.03 14.06 0.88
CA GLY A 192 4.65 15.25 1.64
C GLY A 192 4.74 15.03 3.15
N ASP A 193 5.15 16.08 3.88
CA ASP A 193 5.06 16.08 5.35
C ASP A 193 3.58 16.08 5.80
N ARG A 194 3.29 15.42 6.91
CA ARG A 194 1.94 15.31 7.49
C ARG A 194 0.92 14.65 6.56
N SER A 195 1.34 13.59 5.85
CA SER A 195 0.43 12.76 5.06
C SER A 195 -0.25 11.70 5.93
N ALA A 196 -1.58 11.61 5.91
CA ALA A 196 -2.36 10.68 6.72
C ALA A 196 -3.27 9.78 5.86
N PHE A 197 -3.25 8.48 6.12
CA PHE A 197 -4.08 7.49 5.43
C PHE A 197 -4.89 6.70 6.44
N TRP A 198 -6.22 6.70 6.29
CA TRP A 198 -7.16 6.08 7.22
C TRP A 198 -8.02 5.04 6.53
N HIS A 199 -7.99 3.81 7.04
CA HIS A 199 -8.78 2.71 6.48
C HIS A 199 -8.56 2.51 4.97
N CYS A 200 -7.36 2.87 4.47
CA CYS A 200 -6.99 2.71 3.07
C CYS A 200 -6.41 1.33 2.80
N ARG A 201 -6.38 0.95 1.51
CA ARG A 201 -5.73 -0.27 1.06
C ARG A 201 -4.67 0.08 0.02
N PHE A 202 -3.51 -0.54 0.13
CA PHE A 202 -2.39 -0.43 -0.81
C PHE A 202 -2.12 -1.82 -1.36
N LEU A 203 -2.38 -2.01 -2.65
CA LEU A 203 -2.29 -3.32 -3.29
C LEU A 203 -1.25 -3.29 -4.40
N GLY A 204 -0.31 -4.22 -4.37
CA GLY A 204 0.75 -4.35 -5.36
C GLY A 204 1.50 -5.65 -5.17
N HIS A 205 2.69 -5.68 -5.70
CA HIS A 205 3.66 -6.76 -5.58
C HIS A 205 4.96 -6.23 -5.00
N GLN A 206 6.01 -6.07 -5.80
CA GLN A 206 7.25 -5.45 -5.37
C GLN A 206 7.06 -3.94 -5.23
N ASP A 207 7.53 -3.36 -4.11
CA ASP A 207 7.56 -1.91 -3.88
C ASP A 207 6.17 -1.25 -3.82
N THR A 208 5.18 -1.89 -3.18
CA THR A 208 3.78 -1.43 -3.18
C THR A 208 3.60 -0.04 -2.58
N LEU A 209 4.14 0.22 -1.37
CA LEU A 209 4.00 1.49 -0.64
C LEU A 209 5.37 2.16 -0.45
N TYR A 210 5.57 3.24 -1.16
CA TYR A 210 6.77 4.07 -1.07
C TYR A 210 6.53 5.24 -0.11
N ALA A 211 6.79 5.02 1.17
CA ALA A 211 6.74 6.04 2.22
C ALA A 211 8.09 6.81 2.21
N ASP A 212 8.17 7.87 1.43
CA ASP A 212 9.42 8.55 1.07
C ASP A 212 9.45 10.02 1.52
N THR A 213 10.48 10.71 1.09
CA THR A 213 10.68 12.17 1.23
C THR A 213 10.93 12.80 -0.13
N ARG A 214 10.71 14.10 -0.26
CA ARG A 214 10.94 14.82 -1.53
C ARG A 214 12.41 14.91 -1.92
N SER A 215 13.31 14.84 -0.95
CA SER A 215 14.76 14.84 -1.17
C SER A 215 15.47 14.11 -0.04
N LEU A 216 16.77 13.86 -0.19
CA LEU A 216 17.60 13.19 0.82
C LEU A 216 17.71 13.99 2.14
N THR A 217 17.56 15.31 2.07
CA THR A 217 17.66 16.20 3.22
C THR A 217 16.31 16.64 3.80
N ALA A 218 15.19 16.29 3.13
CA ALA A 218 13.85 16.57 3.63
C ALA A 218 13.39 15.46 4.58
N PHE A 219 12.69 15.84 5.64
CA PHE A 219 12.02 14.89 6.51
C PHE A 219 10.51 15.02 6.31
N ALA A 220 9.82 13.89 6.20
CA ALA A 220 8.38 13.83 6.02
C ALA A 220 7.79 12.88 7.07
N ARG A 221 6.78 13.36 7.79
CA ARG A 221 6.04 12.57 8.78
C ARG A 221 4.79 12.01 8.10
N GLN A 222 4.57 10.72 8.27
CA GLN A 222 3.44 10.04 7.66
C GLN A 222 2.75 9.13 8.68
N TYR A 223 1.43 9.07 8.60
CA TYR A 223 0.61 8.28 9.50
C TYR A 223 -0.37 7.39 8.73
N TYR A 224 -0.30 6.11 8.99
CA TYR A 224 -1.14 5.09 8.39
C TYR A 224 -1.92 4.39 9.49
N ALA A 225 -3.24 4.55 9.53
CA ALA A 225 -4.07 3.96 10.57
C ALA A 225 -5.13 3.02 9.99
N HIS A 226 -5.22 1.81 10.55
CA HIS A 226 -6.17 0.78 10.13
C HIS A 226 -6.08 0.46 8.64
N CYS A 227 -4.90 0.59 8.05
CA CYS A 227 -4.68 0.34 6.64
C CYS A 227 -4.34 -1.14 6.37
N HIS A 228 -4.61 -1.56 5.13
CA HIS A 228 -4.18 -2.84 4.60
C HIS A 228 -3.11 -2.62 3.53
N VAL A 229 -1.94 -3.24 3.69
CA VAL A 229 -0.85 -3.20 2.71
C VAL A 229 -0.55 -4.62 2.26
N GLU A 230 -0.46 -4.83 0.97
CA GLU A 230 -0.24 -6.17 0.41
C GLU A 230 0.83 -6.12 -0.69
N GLY A 231 1.75 -7.09 -0.67
CA GLY A 231 2.83 -7.20 -1.63
C GLY A 231 3.71 -8.42 -1.39
N ASP A 232 4.87 -8.44 -2.05
CA ASP A 232 5.82 -9.55 -1.94
C ASP A 232 7.25 -9.08 -1.61
N VAL A 233 7.89 -8.24 -2.41
CA VAL A 233 9.28 -7.81 -2.18
C VAL A 233 9.30 -6.34 -1.79
N ASP A 234 9.89 -6.02 -0.63
CA ASP A 234 10.09 -4.65 -0.15
C ASP A 234 8.81 -3.82 -0.20
N PHE A 235 7.67 -4.46 0.08
CA PHE A 235 6.39 -3.86 -0.26
C PHE A 235 5.97 -2.68 0.64
N VAL A 236 6.78 -2.34 1.67
CA VAL A 236 6.74 -1.06 2.40
C VAL A 236 8.17 -0.54 2.49
N PHE A 237 8.48 0.51 1.78
CA PHE A 237 9.86 1.01 1.68
C PHE A 237 9.93 2.54 1.65
N GLY A 238 11.14 3.11 1.82
CA GLY A 238 11.39 4.56 1.72
C GLY A 238 12.01 5.19 2.96
N ARG A 239 12.08 6.54 2.96
CA ARG A 239 12.85 7.35 3.90
C ARG A 239 12.03 8.08 4.97
N ALA A 240 10.70 8.07 4.86
CA ALA A 240 9.85 8.85 5.74
C ALA A 240 9.99 8.46 7.21
N THR A 241 9.65 9.39 8.09
CA THR A 241 9.22 9.06 9.46
C THR A 241 7.77 8.58 9.38
N ALA A 242 7.55 7.27 9.33
CA ALA A 242 6.23 6.71 9.11
C ALA A 242 5.75 5.87 10.30
N VAL A 243 4.55 6.17 10.79
CA VAL A 243 3.88 5.39 11.82
C VAL A 243 2.76 4.59 11.20
N PHE A 244 2.83 3.27 11.37
CA PHE A 244 1.82 2.31 10.95
C PHE A 244 1.10 1.76 12.19
N GLU A 245 -0.09 2.26 12.47
CA GLU A 245 -0.87 1.89 13.64
C GLU A 245 -2.10 1.07 13.25
N HIS A 246 -2.30 -0.09 13.88
CA HIS A 246 -3.37 -1.05 13.58
C HIS A 246 -3.41 -1.48 12.11
N CYS A 247 -2.27 -1.49 11.42
CA CYS A 247 -2.18 -1.87 10.01
C CYS A 247 -2.06 -3.39 9.83
N HIS A 248 -2.57 -3.88 8.71
CA HIS A 248 -2.42 -5.25 8.27
C HIS A 248 -1.47 -5.33 7.07
N PHE A 249 -0.32 -5.96 7.24
CA PHE A 249 0.64 -6.26 6.20
C PHE A 249 0.44 -7.71 5.75
N ARG A 250 0.11 -7.92 4.48
CA ARG A 250 -0.14 -9.24 3.93
C ARG A 250 0.89 -9.57 2.87
N ALA A 251 1.80 -10.46 3.19
CA ALA A 251 2.76 -11.03 2.26
C ALA A 251 2.06 -12.02 1.31
N LEU A 252 2.26 -11.83 0.01
CA LEU A 252 1.66 -12.64 -1.04
C LEU A 252 2.42 -13.95 -1.24
N ASP A 253 1.79 -14.92 -1.86
CA ASP A 253 2.48 -16.12 -2.32
C ASP A 253 3.35 -15.83 -3.54
N ARG A 254 4.52 -16.45 -3.60
CA ARG A 254 5.51 -16.36 -4.67
C ARG A 254 5.75 -17.74 -5.26
N THR A 255 4.75 -18.24 -6.00
CA THR A 255 4.78 -19.55 -6.65
C THR A 255 5.84 -19.65 -7.77
N ASP A 256 6.41 -18.51 -8.18
CA ASP A 256 7.51 -18.42 -9.13
C ASP A 256 8.89 -18.77 -8.51
N LEU A 257 8.97 -18.86 -7.20
CA LEU A 257 10.19 -19.20 -6.47
C LEU A 257 10.14 -20.61 -5.89
N ALA A 258 11.20 -21.37 -6.10
CA ALA A 258 11.29 -22.76 -5.63
C ALA A 258 11.61 -22.86 -4.13
N ALA A 259 12.18 -21.81 -3.51
CA ALA A 259 12.62 -21.80 -2.11
C ALA A 259 12.58 -20.39 -1.51
N PRO A 260 12.45 -20.27 -0.17
CA PRO A 260 12.53 -18.99 0.52
C PRO A 260 13.94 -18.35 0.43
N PRO A 261 14.06 -17.02 0.64
CA PRO A 261 12.96 -16.14 1.01
C PRO A 261 12.05 -15.82 -0.17
N TYR A 262 10.74 -15.85 0.06
CA TYR A 262 9.76 -15.47 -0.95
C TYR A 262 9.61 -13.96 -1.08
N GLY A 263 10.05 -13.20 -0.08
CA GLY A 263 10.07 -11.75 -0.13
C GLY A 263 10.37 -11.11 1.23
N PHE A 264 10.12 -9.77 1.27
CA PHE A 264 10.49 -8.91 2.38
C PHE A 264 9.35 -7.93 2.66
N VAL A 265 9.00 -7.74 3.94
CA VAL A 265 7.88 -6.85 4.29
C VAL A 265 8.32 -5.39 4.25
N PHE A 266 9.42 -5.06 4.94
CA PHE A 266 9.90 -3.68 5.08
C PHE A 266 11.31 -3.50 4.51
N ALA A 267 11.51 -2.38 3.79
CA ALA A 267 12.82 -1.93 3.32
C ALA A 267 13.00 -0.42 3.60
N PRO A 268 13.17 -0.03 4.88
CA PRO A 268 13.39 1.37 5.23
C PRO A 268 14.73 1.88 4.71
N SER A 269 14.82 3.20 4.47
CA SER A 269 15.99 3.91 3.96
C SER A 269 16.22 5.23 4.71
N THR A 270 16.02 5.22 6.01
CA THR A 270 16.03 6.42 6.84
C THR A 270 17.38 7.14 6.75
N ALA A 271 17.39 8.44 6.46
CA ALA A 271 18.60 9.26 6.46
C ALA A 271 19.28 9.23 7.85
N VAL A 272 20.62 9.30 7.88
CA VAL A 272 21.39 9.27 9.14
C VAL A 272 21.00 10.43 10.07
N ALA A 273 20.72 11.59 9.51
CA ALA A 273 20.33 12.79 10.25
C ALA A 273 18.88 12.72 10.79
N ASN A 274 18.04 11.80 10.27
CA ASN A 274 16.68 11.64 10.77
C ASN A 274 16.66 10.72 11.99
N PRO A 275 16.29 11.21 13.18
CA PRO A 275 16.28 10.41 14.40
C PRO A 275 15.15 9.38 14.43
N ARG A 276 14.18 9.45 13.51
CA ARG A 276 12.99 8.61 13.45
C ARG A 276 12.75 8.04 12.07
N GLY A 277 12.56 6.73 11.99
CA GLY A 277 12.20 6.03 10.77
C GLY A 277 10.80 5.42 10.85
N TYR A 278 10.69 4.13 10.56
CA TYR A 278 9.42 3.40 10.61
C TYR A 278 9.11 2.90 12.02
N LEU A 279 7.88 3.13 12.45
CA LEU A 279 7.27 2.54 13.63
C LEU A 279 6.02 1.74 13.22
N VAL A 280 6.05 0.44 13.44
CA VAL A 280 4.88 -0.43 13.30
C VAL A 280 4.38 -0.78 14.69
N THR A 281 3.12 -0.48 14.96
CA THR A 281 2.54 -0.70 16.29
C THR A 281 1.10 -1.21 16.23
N HIS A 282 0.74 -2.14 17.12
CA HIS A 282 -0.59 -2.74 17.23
C HIS A 282 -1.11 -3.33 15.90
N GLY A 283 -0.21 -3.71 15.01
CA GLY A 283 -0.53 -4.23 13.69
C GLY A 283 -0.53 -5.76 13.64
N ARG A 284 -0.58 -6.27 12.41
CA ARG A 284 -0.39 -7.69 12.13
C ARG A 284 0.33 -7.90 10.80
N VAL A 285 1.20 -8.91 10.76
CA VAL A 285 1.84 -9.41 9.53
C VAL A 285 1.31 -10.82 9.27
N THR A 286 0.75 -11.07 8.10
CA THR A 286 0.30 -12.39 7.66
C THR A 286 0.95 -12.77 6.34
N SER A 287 0.99 -14.06 6.01
CA SER A 287 1.50 -14.55 4.73
C SER A 287 0.56 -15.60 4.14
N ARG A 288 0.56 -15.70 2.82
CA ARG A 288 0.02 -16.85 2.07
C ARG A 288 1.09 -17.86 1.68
N ALA A 289 2.37 -17.47 1.78
CA ALA A 289 3.49 -18.36 1.56
C ALA A 289 3.67 -19.33 2.73
N PRO A 290 4.41 -20.42 2.55
CA PRO A 290 4.76 -21.35 3.62
C PRO A 290 5.40 -20.68 4.85
N ASP A 291 5.34 -21.35 5.99
CA ASP A 291 5.90 -20.89 7.26
C ASP A 291 7.40 -20.56 7.13
N GLY A 292 7.82 -19.44 7.73
CA GLY A 292 9.20 -18.96 7.68
C GLY A 292 9.65 -18.42 6.31
N GLY A 293 8.75 -18.32 5.35
CA GLY A 293 9.07 -17.96 3.97
C GLY A 293 9.37 -16.48 3.73
N TYR A 294 9.05 -15.59 4.69
CA TYR A 294 9.23 -14.14 4.53
C TYR A 294 10.19 -13.56 5.57
N LYS A 295 11.06 -12.67 5.12
CA LYS A 295 11.84 -11.82 6.01
C LYS A 295 11.01 -10.62 6.45
N LEU A 296 11.18 -10.21 7.72
CA LEU A 296 10.48 -9.05 8.26
C LEU A 296 11.01 -7.75 7.65
N ALA A 297 12.34 -7.63 7.54
CA ALA A 297 12.93 -6.48 6.88
C ALA A 297 14.35 -6.72 6.35
N ARG A 298 14.74 -5.81 5.44
CA ARG A 298 16.14 -5.59 5.02
C ARG A 298 16.41 -4.09 4.86
N PRO A 299 17.64 -3.60 5.16
CA PRO A 299 17.93 -2.17 5.03
C PRO A 299 18.13 -1.79 3.57
N TRP A 300 17.46 -0.73 3.12
CA TRP A 300 17.75 -0.13 1.83
C TRP A 300 18.69 1.07 1.99
N VAL A 301 19.94 0.91 1.58
CA VAL A 301 20.95 1.98 1.51
C VAL A 301 21.24 2.23 0.03
N PRO A 302 20.61 3.26 -0.58
CA PRO A 302 20.78 3.51 -2.00
C PRO A 302 22.14 4.13 -2.31
N SER A 303 22.62 3.94 -3.53
CA SER A 303 23.88 4.54 -4.00
C SER A 303 23.88 6.08 -3.96
N SER A 304 22.70 6.68 -4.00
CA SER A 304 22.52 8.13 -3.88
C SER A 304 22.67 8.67 -2.45
N ASP A 305 22.61 7.80 -1.43
CA ASP A 305 22.79 8.14 -0.02
C ASP A 305 23.38 6.95 0.75
N THR A 306 24.67 6.75 0.57
CA THR A 306 25.43 5.67 1.24
C THR A 306 25.58 5.88 2.75
N THR A 307 25.17 7.06 3.27
CA THR A 307 25.19 7.36 4.69
C THR A 307 23.88 7.03 5.39
N ALA A 308 22.85 6.61 4.66
CA ALA A 308 21.56 6.23 5.24
C ALA A 308 21.76 5.18 6.36
N ARG A 309 20.98 5.34 7.43
CA ARG A 309 20.95 4.41 8.58
C ARG A 309 19.50 3.99 8.80
N PRO A 310 19.03 3.04 7.99
CA PRO A 310 17.65 2.53 8.04
C PRO A 310 17.17 2.25 9.45
N MET A 311 15.94 2.71 9.77
CA MET A 311 15.34 2.52 11.09
C MET A 311 13.96 1.89 10.97
N LEU A 312 13.78 0.78 11.69
CA LEU A 312 12.50 0.09 11.85
C LEU A 312 12.31 -0.33 13.30
N THR A 313 11.21 0.08 13.91
CA THR A 313 10.74 -0.48 15.15
C THR A 313 9.41 -1.18 14.94
N VAL A 314 9.33 -2.48 15.24
CA VAL A 314 8.09 -3.27 15.23
C VAL A 314 7.74 -3.63 16.67
N ARG A 315 6.58 -3.14 17.15
CA ARG A 315 6.19 -3.38 18.54
C ARG A 315 4.71 -3.72 18.69
N ASP A 316 4.39 -4.45 19.73
CA ASP A 316 3.02 -4.81 20.09
C ASP A 316 2.21 -5.32 18.88
N THR A 317 2.88 -6.03 17.97
CA THR A 317 2.38 -6.45 16.65
C THR A 317 2.30 -7.98 16.59
N TRP A 318 1.24 -8.51 15.98
CA TRP A 318 1.12 -9.94 15.77
C TRP A 318 1.85 -10.34 14.48
N LEU A 319 2.82 -11.25 14.59
CA LEU A 319 3.59 -11.79 13.47
C LEU A 319 3.16 -13.23 13.17
N GLY A 320 2.63 -13.46 11.97
CA GLY A 320 2.16 -14.76 11.51
C GLY A 320 3.29 -15.75 11.24
N ALA A 321 2.95 -17.03 11.08
CA ALA A 321 3.90 -18.12 10.87
C ALA A 321 4.78 -17.96 9.61
N GLY A 322 4.30 -17.20 8.60
CA GLY A 322 5.10 -16.89 7.40
C GLY A 322 6.34 -16.05 7.64
N VAL A 323 6.45 -15.35 8.79
CA VAL A 323 7.66 -14.60 9.15
C VAL A 323 8.73 -15.55 9.66
N ASP A 324 9.95 -15.45 9.10
CA ASP A 324 11.11 -16.25 9.53
C ASP A 324 11.48 -15.94 10.98
N THR A 325 11.57 -17.00 11.81
CA THR A 325 11.91 -16.89 13.23
C THR A 325 13.41 -16.98 13.51
N VAL A 326 14.18 -17.50 12.55
CA VAL A 326 15.64 -17.71 12.69
C VAL A 326 16.40 -16.46 12.24
N ALA A 327 16.06 -15.93 11.07
CA ALA A 327 16.70 -14.75 10.48
C ALA A 327 15.65 -13.82 9.85
N PRO A 328 14.85 -13.12 10.68
CA PRO A 328 13.80 -12.21 10.17
C PRO A 328 14.37 -10.96 9.49
N TYR A 329 15.62 -10.63 9.77
CA TYR A 329 16.36 -9.53 9.15
C TYR A 329 17.51 -10.09 8.34
N VAL A 330 17.73 -9.52 7.16
CA VAL A 330 18.84 -9.89 6.24
C VAL A 330 19.39 -8.65 5.56
N ASP A 331 20.58 -8.77 5.00
CA ASP A 331 21.21 -7.69 4.25
C ASP A 331 20.55 -7.53 2.87
N MET A 332 20.44 -6.30 2.39
CA MET A 332 20.18 -6.03 0.97
C MET A 332 21.49 -5.97 0.17
N SER A 333 22.57 -5.61 0.84
CA SER A 333 23.93 -5.50 0.29
C SER A 333 24.93 -5.82 1.40
N ASP A 334 25.96 -6.57 1.08
CA ASP A 334 27.06 -6.95 1.99
C ASP A 334 27.79 -5.72 2.58
N MET A 335 27.73 -4.58 1.91
CA MET A 335 28.36 -3.34 2.39
C MET A 335 27.60 -2.68 3.53
N HIS A 336 26.33 -3.03 3.75
CA HIS A 336 25.45 -2.40 4.73
C HIS A 336 24.70 -3.45 5.54
N PRO A 337 25.39 -4.17 6.44
CA PRO A 337 24.78 -5.22 7.25
C PRO A 337 23.60 -4.67 8.04
N TRP A 338 22.53 -5.48 8.16
CA TRP A 338 21.36 -5.10 8.92
C TRP A 338 21.66 -4.87 10.41
N GLN A 339 22.67 -5.56 10.96
CA GLN A 339 23.12 -5.41 12.35
C GLN A 339 23.63 -4.01 12.67
N ASP A 340 24.15 -3.31 11.66
CA ASP A 340 24.63 -1.93 11.77
C ASP A 340 23.48 -0.91 11.69
N GLN A 341 22.26 -1.38 11.43
CA GLN A 341 21.11 -0.51 11.26
C GLN A 341 20.28 -0.38 12.55
N ARG A 342 19.29 0.50 12.54
CA ARG A 342 18.47 0.82 13.70
C ARG A 342 17.19 -0.03 13.71
N PHE A 343 17.33 -1.37 13.65
CA PHE A 343 16.21 -2.31 13.70
C PHE A 343 15.99 -2.79 15.12
N ALA A 344 14.73 -2.78 15.58
CA ALA A 344 14.38 -3.25 16.90
C ALA A 344 12.93 -3.76 16.98
N GLU A 345 12.70 -4.65 17.93
CA GLU A 345 11.39 -5.22 18.26
C GLU A 345 11.03 -4.98 19.72
N TYR A 346 9.71 -4.99 20.02
CA TYR A 346 9.25 -4.95 21.40
C TYR A 346 7.87 -5.58 21.56
N ARG A 347 7.74 -6.59 22.43
CA ARG A 347 6.47 -7.23 22.80
C ARG A 347 5.62 -7.70 21.61
N ASN A 348 6.25 -8.12 20.52
CA ASN A 348 5.53 -8.75 19.42
C ASN A 348 5.00 -10.12 19.86
N SER A 349 3.92 -10.57 19.23
CA SER A 349 3.23 -11.82 19.53
C SER A 349 3.00 -12.64 18.26
N GLY A 350 2.49 -13.85 18.41
CA GLY A 350 2.23 -14.76 17.29
C GLY A 350 3.39 -15.69 16.97
N PRO A 351 3.18 -16.69 16.10
CA PRO A 351 4.17 -17.72 15.79
C PRO A 351 5.45 -17.17 15.17
N GLY A 352 5.36 -16.15 14.32
CA GLY A 352 6.50 -15.47 13.68
C GLY A 352 7.29 -14.55 14.63
N ALA A 353 6.78 -14.29 15.84
CA ALA A 353 7.49 -13.49 16.86
C ALA A 353 8.39 -14.34 17.78
N ARG A 354 8.46 -15.67 17.57
CA ARG A 354 9.33 -16.54 18.37
C ARG A 354 10.79 -16.11 18.21
N ILE A 355 11.48 -15.88 19.32
CA ILE A 355 12.92 -15.59 19.34
C ILE A 355 13.68 -16.91 19.36
N THR A 356 14.04 -17.40 18.18
CA THR A 356 14.79 -18.66 18.02
C THR A 356 16.30 -18.42 18.13
N VAL A 357 16.76 -17.30 17.55
CA VAL A 357 18.15 -16.84 17.60
C VAL A 357 18.16 -15.40 18.13
N PRO A 358 18.44 -15.18 19.42
CA PRO A 358 18.37 -13.86 20.05
C PRO A 358 19.22 -12.78 19.34
N ALA A 359 20.40 -13.14 18.83
CA ALA A 359 21.28 -12.22 18.11
C ALA A 359 20.65 -11.66 16.80
N ASN A 360 19.68 -12.37 16.22
CA ASN A 360 19.00 -11.98 14.99
C ASN A 360 17.71 -11.19 15.23
N ARG A 361 17.34 -10.94 16.50
CA ARG A 361 16.08 -10.25 16.86
C ARG A 361 16.32 -9.22 17.98
N PRO A 362 16.89 -8.06 17.67
CA PRO A 362 17.18 -7.03 18.67
C PRO A 362 15.90 -6.55 19.37
N GLN A 363 15.88 -6.63 20.68
CA GLN A 363 14.74 -6.24 21.51
C GLN A 363 15.03 -4.92 22.23
N LEU A 364 14.08 -3.98 22.18
CA LEU A 364 14.16 -2.75 22.98
C LEU A 364 14.06 -3.07 24.47
N ALA A 365 14.88 -2.42 25.27
CA ALA A 365 14.65 -2.34 26.70
C ALA A 365 13.38 -1.52 27.00
N ARG A 366 12.80 -1.74 28.19
CA ARG A 366 11.55 -1.06 28.58
C ARG A 366 11.62 0.46 28.52
N PHE A 367 12.76 1.06 28.85
CA PHE A 367 12.94 2.51 28.81
C PHE A 367 13.03 3.02 27.36
N GLU A 368 13.67 2.29 26.44
CA GLU A 368 13.73 2.60 25.02
C GLU A 368 12.35 2.51 24.37
N ALA A 369 11.60 1.48 24.70
CA ALA A 369 10.25 1.26 24.20
C ALA A 369 9.28 2.41 24.59
N ARG A 370 9.52 3.08 25.74
CA ARG A 370 8.77 4.30 26.13
C ARG A 370 9.00 5.47 25.19
N ALA A 371 10.15 5.55 24.54
CA ALA A 371 10.49 6.56 23.55
C ALA A 371 10.09 6.19 22.12
N ALA A 372 9.72 4.93 21.88
CA ALA A 372 9.30 4.43 20.57
C ALA A 372 7.76 4.48 20.47
N THR A 373 7.18 5.68 20.48
CA THR A 373 5.73 5.91 20.39
C THR A 373 5.39 6.76 19.16
N ARG A 374 4.12 6.75 18.76
CA ARG A 374 3.65 7.59 17.64
C ARG A 374 3.85 9.08 17.94
N GLU A 375 3.62 9.49 19.18
CA GLU A 375 3.85 10.87 19.64
C GLU A 375 5.32 11.28 19.49
N ALA A 376 6.25 10.40 19.86
CA ALA A 376 7.68 10.65 19.68
C ALA A 376 8.13 10.67 18.22
N HIS A 377 7.44 9.93 17.32
CA HIS A 377 7.73 9.93 15.88
C HIS A 377 7.16 11.15 15.18
N LEU A 378 5.93 11.54 15.52
CA LEU A 378 5.19 12.57 14.78
C LEU A 378 5.26 13.96 15.44
N GLY A 379 5.79 14.05 16.68
CA GLY A 379 6.02 15.30 17.39
C GLY A 379 4.72 16.06 17.66
N ASP A 380 4.66 17.31 17.22
CA ASP A 380 3.52 18.21 17.34
C ASP A 380 2.32 17.85 16.45
N TRP A 381 2.54 17.02 15.44
CA TRP A 381 1.48 16.59 14.54
C TRP A 381 0.72 15.39 15.11
N THR A 382 -0.55 15.58 15.41
CA THR A 382 -1.42 14.60 16.08
C THR A 382 -2.66 14.27 15.24
N PRO A 383 -2.52 13.56 14.10
CA PRO A 383 -3.63 13.31 13.17
C PRO A 383 -4.79 12.52 13.77
N TRP A 384 -4.59 11.82 14.90
CA TRP A 384 -5.62 11.05 15.61
C TRP A 384 -6.48 11.88 16.58
N ARG A 385 -6.15 13.14 16.86
CA ARG A 385 -6.94 14.03 17.72
C ARG A 385 -7.98 14.77 16.88
N GLY A 386 -9.23 14.81 17.37
CA GLY A 386 -10.33 15.50 16.68
C GLY A 386 -11.08 14.67 15.65
N ARG A 387 -10.98 13.34 15.73
CA ARG A 387 -11.72 12.40 14.88
C ARG A 387 -12.62 11.50 15.70
#